data_0077deea0eb2189485ce2afb6d52a5b1
#
_entry.id   0077deea0eb2189485ce2afb6d52a5b1
#
_cell.length_a   1.000
_cell.length_b   1.000
_cell.length_c   1.000
_cell.angle_alpha   90.00
_cell.angle_beta   90.00
_cell.angle_gamma   90.00
#
_symmetry.space_group_name_H-M   'P 1'
#
loop_
_entity.id
_entity.type
_entity.pdbx_description
1 polymer ?
#
loop_
_entity_poly.entity_id
_entity_poly.type
_entity_poly.pdbx_seq_one_letter_code
_entity_poly.pdbx_strand_id
1 'polypeptide(L)'
;MALLLTALVAGCAAVDRHPTLNYPDATASDAQAAAPKNKQIILNPFLDHRGDKSNVGTVKSAFGLRTTEVVPANDVSVWVIDGIKTELQNNGYVVTLGSSSKDTLPGASAAVSGVIVDVTCDSGHSGKVAVIGKVRKGNKEVLSKNYSAHGSAGFAMMPTAEACAKSLSIALAASVKRFVAELDGMLTSSN
;
A
#
# COMPACT_ATOMS: atom_id res chain seq x y z
N MET A 1 51.31 23.98 31.09
CA MET A 1 50.67 23.95 29.78
C MET A 1 49.78 22.70 29.74
N ALA A 2 48.51 22.85 30.07
CA ALA A 2 47.56 21.74 30.16
C ALA A 2 46.70 21.74 28.88
N LEU A 3 46.82 20.67 28.09
CA LEU A 3 46.06 20.48 26.86
C LEU A 3 44.70 19.87 27.21
N LEU A 4 43.63 20.65 27.10
CA LEU A 4 42.26 20.19 27.29
C LEU A 4 41.81 19.46 26.01
N LEU A 5 41.71 18.12 26.08
CA LEU A 5 41.18 17.29 24.99
C LEU A 5 39.66 17.24 25.12
N THR A 6 38.95 18.11 24.40
CA THR A 6 37.50 18.06 24.28
C THR A 6 37.12 16.94 23.32
N ALA A 7 36.65 15.80 23.87
CA ALA A 7 36.03 14.73 23.10
C ALA A 7 34.66 15.21 22.57
N LEU A 8 34.56 15.49 21.28
CA LEU A 8 33.28 15.64 20.60
C LEU A 8 32.59 14.26 20.54
N VAL A 9 31.65 14.03 21.42
CA VAL A 9 30.71 12.93 21.31
C VAL A 9 29.71 13.32 20.21
N ALA A 10 30.02 12.96 18.98
CA ALA A 10 29.02 12.97 17.90
C ALA A 10 27.98 11.89 18.21
N GLY A 11 26.94 12.26 18.96
CA GLY A 11 25.77 11.45 19.14
C GLY A 11 25.12 11.27 17.76
N CYS A 12 25.15 10.04 17.23
CA CYS A 12 24.27 9.67 16.13
C CYS A 12 22.83 9.78 16.64
N ALA A 13 22.22 10.95 16.47
CA ALA A 13 20.79 11.10 16.64
C ALA A 13 20.14 10.13 15.65
N ALA A 14 19.42 9.12 16.14
CA ALA A 14 18.55 8.31 15.32
C ALA A 14 17.50 9.26 14.73
N VAL A 15 17.65 9.61 13.48
CA VAL A 15 16.69 10.48 12.77
C VAL A 15 15.54 9.59 12.38
N ASP A 16 14.37 9.80 12.98
CA ASP A 16 13.13 9.22 12.49
C ASP A 16 12.97 9.65 11.04
N ARG A 17 12.90 8.66 10.15
CA ARG A 17 12.74 8.94 8.73
C ARG A 17 11.30 8.73 8.35
N HIS A 18 10.74 9.76 7.70
CA HIS A 18 9.37 9.80 7.24
C HIS A 18 9.31 9.61 5.70
N PRO A 19 9.45 8.37 5.19
CA PRO A 19 9.37 8.15 3.75
C PRO A 19 7.92 8.32 3.29
N THR A 20 7.76 8.87 2.09
CA THR A 20 6.47 8.87 1.42
C THR A 20 6.20 7.49 0.82
N LEU A 21 5.05 6.90 1.15
CA LEU A 21 4.58 5.68 0.53
C LEU A 21 3.98 6.04 -0.84
N ASN A 22 4.54 5.51 -1.91
CA ASN A 22 4.06 5.70 -3.27
C ASN A 22 3.54 4.38 -3.83
N TYR A 23 2.53 4.41 -4.69
CA TYR A 23 2.20 3.27 -5.53
C TYR A 23 3.19 3.28 -6.72
N PRO A 24 3.75 2.12 -7.11
CA PRO A 24 4.68 2.11 -8.23
C PRO A 24 4.00 2.64 -9.49
N ASP A 25 4.67 3.56 -10.19
CA ASP A 25 4.24 3.96 -11.51
C ASP A 25 4.19 2.71 -12.42
N ALA A 26 3.19 2.64 -13.28
CA ALA A 26 3.16 1.60 -14.31
C ALA A 26 4.47 1.68 -15.09
N THR A 27 5.31 0.65 -14.97
CA THR A 27 6.51 0.58 -15.81
C THR A 27 6.07 0.56 -17.26
N ALA A 28 6.85 1.15 -18.14
CA ALA A 28 6.53 1.27 -19.58
C ALA A 28 6.21 -0.08 -20.25
N SER A 29 6.61 -1.21 -19.66
CA SER A 29 6.26 -2.57 -20.09
C SER A 29 4.87 -3.02 -19.63
N ASP A 30 4.33 -2.46 -18.52
CA ASP A 30 2.98 -2.76 -18.01
C ASP A 30 1.95 -1.74 -18.54
N ALA A 31 2.42 -0.69 -19.22
CA ALA A 31 1.63 0.48 -19.65
C ALA A 31 0.81 0.23 -20.94
N GLN A 32 0.52 -1.02 -21.28
CA GLN A 32 -0.56 -1.27 -22.21
C GLN A 32 -1.88 -1.08 -21.46
N ALA A 33 -2.28 0.20 -21.30
CA ALA A 33 -3.57 0.53 -20.71
C ALA A 33 -4.64 -0.34 -21.38
N ALA A 34 -5.35 -1.12 -20.59
CA ALA A 34 -6.42 -1.96 -21.13
C ALA A 34 -7.44 -1.07 -21.88
N ALA A 35 -8.04 -1.60 -22.94
CA ALA A 35 -9.08 -0.90 -23.65
C ALA A 35 -10.19 -0.43 -22.68
N PRO A 36 -10.74 0.79 -22.85
CA PRO A 36 -11.78 1.31 -21.98
C PRO A 36 -12.96 0.34 -21.87
N LYS A 37 -13.30 -0.07 -20.66
CA LYS A 37 -14.38 -1.04 -20.40
C LYS A 37 -15.74 -0.39 -20.27
N ASN A 38 -15.81 0.94 -20.22
CA ASN A 38 -17.05 1.72 -19.97
C ASN A 38 -17.83 1.24 -18.73
N LYS A 39 -17.15 0.57 -17.79
CA LYS A 39 -17.72 0.11 -16.53
C LYS A 39 -17.29 1.06 -15.41
N GLN A 40 -18.27 1.57 -14.68
CA GLN A 40 -18.03 2.48 -13.57
C GLN A 40 -17.90 1.71 -12.25
N ILE A 41 -16.85 2.00 -11.50
CA ILE A 41 -16.59 1.46 -10.16
C ILE A 41 -16.66 2.61 -9.15
N ILE A 42 -17.37 2.41 -8.06
CA ILE A 42 -17.26 3.27 -6.88
C ILE A 42 -16.19 2.70 -5.98
N LEU A 43 -15.15 3.47 -5.73
CA LEU A 43 -14.11 3.12 -4.77
C LEU A 43 -14.38 3.85 -3.46
N ASN A 44 -14.87 3.10 -2.49
CA ASN A 44 -15.15 3.56 -1.15
C ASN A 44 -13.92 3.48 -0.25
N PRO A 45 -13.91 4.15 0.92
CA PRO A 45 -12.78 4.11 1.85
C PRO A 45 -12.36 2.70 2.25
N PHE A 46 -11.05 2.49 2.37
CA PHE A 46 -10.44 1.36 3.04
C PHE A 46 -10.09 1.77 4.47
N LEU A 47 -10.71 1.10 5.44
CA LEU A 47 -10.53 1.43 6.85
C LEU A 47 -9.22 0.82 7.38
N ASP A 48 -8.40 1.62 8.03
CA ASP A 48 -7.18 1.12 8.67
C ASP A 48 -7.50 0.43 10.00
N HIS A 49 -7.41 -0.90 10.00
CA HIS A 49 -7.60 -1.76 11.17
C HIS A 49 -6.29 -2.42 11.62
N ARG A 50 -5.14 -1.86 11.26
CA ARG A 50 -3.85 -2.33 11.78
C ARG A 50 -3.83 -2.19 13.30
N GLY A 51 -3.14 -3.11 13.97
CA GLY A 51 -2.98 -3.06 15.42
C GLY A 51 -2.13 -1.86 15.87
N ASP A 52 -1.04 -1.56 15.15
CA ASP A 52 -0.24 -0.36 15.32
C ASP A 52 -0.36 0.51 14.06
N LYS A 53 -0.77 1.74 14.25
CA LYS A 53 -0.95 2.74 13.18
C LYS A 53 0.12 3.83 13.20
N SER A 54 0.92 3.88 14.25
CA SER A 54 1.94 4.91 14.45
C SER A 54 3.11 4.75 13.47
N ASN A 55 3.42 3.53 13.08
CA ASN A 55 4.52 3.22 12.17
C ASN A 55 4.15 2.08 11.21
N VAL A 56 5.02 1.81 10.24
CA VAL A 56 4.90 0.67 9.31
C VAL A 56 6.07 -0.29 9.43
N GLY A 57 6.88 -0.16 10.46
CA GLY A 57 7.98 -1.07 10.71
C GLY A 57 9.19 -0.43 11.35
N THR A 58 10.28 -1.17 11.37
CA THR A 58 11.54 -0.73 11.98
C THR A 58 12.73 -1.11 11.12
N VAL A 59 13.69 -0.21 11.09
CA VAL A 59 15.03 -0.51 10.55
C VAL A 59 15.88 -1.04 11.70
N LYS A 60 16.59 -2.14 11.45
CA LYS A 60 17.53 -2.74 12.41
C LYS A 60 18.95 -2.61 11.88
N SER A 61 19.91 -2.42 12.77
CA SER A 61 21.34 -2.48 12.42
C SER A 61 21.75 -3.91 12.01
N ALA A 62 22.95 -4.05 11.44
CA ALA A 62 23.54 -5.36 11.12
C ALA A 62 23.65 -6.29 12.35
N PHE A 63 23.65 -5.74 13.57
CA PHE A 63 23.66 -6.48 14.83
C PHE A 63 22.25 -6.78 15.37
N GLY A 64 21.19 -6.52 14.59
CA GLY A 64 19.81 -6.75 14.99
C GLY A 64 19.22 -5.71 15.96
N LEU A 65 19.98 -4.67 16.32
CA LEU A 65 19.50 -3.60 17.19
C LEU A 65 18.52 -2.71 16.43
N ARG A 66 17.37 -2.41 17.04
CA ARG A 66 16.39 -1.46 16.50
C ARG A 66 17.03 -0.07 16.46
N THR A 67 17.13 0.53 15.28
CA THR A 67 17.77 1.83 15.10
C THR A 67 16.77 2.94 14.82
N THR A 68 15.70 2.65 14.07
CA THR A 68 14.76 3.69 13.62
C THR A 68 13.38 3.09 13.37
N GLU A 69 12.35 3.77 13.79
CA GLU A 69 10.96 3.50 13.34
C GLU A 69 10.72 4.13 11.98
N VAL A 70 9.92 3.47 11.18
CA VAL A 70 9.50 3.97 9.87
C VAL A 70 8.09 4.50 9.99
N VAL A 71 7.97 5.82 10.07
CA VAL A 71 6.70 6.53 10.17
C VAL A 71 6.38 7.14 8.79
N PRO A 72 5.32 6.71 8.10
CA PRO A 72 4.99 7.25 6.78
C PRO A 72 4.71 8.76 6.86
N ALA A 73 5.15 9.52 5.84
CA ALA A 73 4.82 10.94 5.71
C ALA A 73 3.37 11.15 5.27
N ASN A 74 2.73 10.15 4.67
CA ASN A 74 1.36 10.19 4.19
C ASN A 74 0.48 9.12 4.86
N ASP A 75 -0.82 9.34 4.82
CA ASP A 75 -1.80 8.42 5.38
C ASP A 75 -1.82 7.08 4.62
N VAL A 76 -1.78 5.98 5.36
CA VAL A 76 -1.73 4.62 4.79
C VAL A 76 -3.03 4.27 4.06
N SER A 77 -4.19 4.75 4.55
CA SER A 77 -5.47 4.49 3.88
C SER A 77 -5.56 5.21 2.55
N VAL A 78 -5.09 6.46 2.48
CA VAL A 78 -5.00 7.23 1.23
C VAL A 78 -4.07 6.52 0.24
N TRP A 79 -2.89 6.11 0.68
CA TRP A 79 -1.93 5.37 -0.15
C TRP A 79 -2.50 4.07 -0.75
N VAL A 80 -3.24 3.29 0.06
CA VAL A 80 -3.88 2.05 -0.41
C VAL A 80 -5.00 2.36 -1.41
N ILE A 81 -5.82 3.39 -1.16
CA ILE A 81 -6.89 3.82 -2.05
C ILE A 81 -6.32 4.28 -3.39
N ASP A 82 -5.25 5.09 -3.39
CA ASP A 82 -4.59 5.56 -4.60
C ASP A 82 -4.02 4.40 -5.41
N GLY A 83 -3.44 3.40 -4.76
CA GLY A 83 -2.97 2.17 -5.41
C GLY A 83 -4.11 1.41 -6.10
N ILE A 84 -5.22 1.19 -5.41
CA ILE A 84 -6.39 0.50 -5.97
C ILE A 84 -7.02 1.31 -7.12
N LYS A 85 -7.16 2.63 -6.95
CA LYS A 85 -7.65 3.52 -7.99
C LYS A 85 -6.80 3.44 -9.25
N THR A 86 -5.48 3.54 -9.10
CA THR A 86 -4.53 3.47 -10.21
C THR A 86 -4.66 2.14 -10.95
N GLU A 87 -4.70 1.02 -10.23
CA GLU A 87 -4.80 -0.30 -10.86
C GLU A 87 -6.14 -0.51 -11.57
N LEU A 88 -7.26 -0.04 -10.99
CA LEU A 88 -8.57 -0.06 -11.64
C LEU A 88 -8.57 0.76 -12.93
N GLN A 89 -7.99 1.96 -12.92
CA GLN A 89 -7.87 2.83 -14.09
C GLN A 89 -7.01 2.19 -15.19
N ASN A 90 -5.87 1.59 -14.80
CA ASN A 90 -4.99 0.85 -15.71
C ASN A 90 -5.72 -0.34 -16.37
N ASN A 91 -6.70 -0.92 -15.68
CA ASN A 91 -7.57 -1.98 -16.20
C ASN A 91 -8.79 -1.46 -17.00
N GLY A 92 -8.86 -0.16 -17.29
CA GLY A 92 -9.87 0.46 -18.16
C GLY A 92 -11.19 0.80 -17.46
N TYR A 93 -11.25 0.78 -16.13
CA TYR A 93 -12.44 1.18 -15.38
C TYR A 93 -12.50 2.70 -15.17
N VAL A 94 -13.72 3.25 -15.16
CA VAL A 94 -14.00 4.61 -14.70
C VAL A 94 -14.20 4.55 -13.18
N VAL A 95 -13.34 5.24 -12.42
CA VAL A 95 -13.35 5.19 -10.95
C VAL A 95 -13.89 6.48 -10.37
N THR A 96 -14.92 6.38 -9.54
CA THR A 96 -15.49 7.47 -8.74
C THR A 96 -15.20 7.18 -7.27
N LEU A 97 -14.68 8.15 -6.53
CA LEU A 97 -14.45 8.00 -5.09
C LEU A 97 -15.76 8.19 -4.32
N GLY A 98 -16.08 7.23 -3.47
CA GLY A 98 -17.15 7.34 -2.48
C GLY A 98 -16.67 7.95 -1.17
N SER A 99 -17.61 8.46 -0.38
CA SER A 99 -17.34 9.08 0.92
C SER A 99 -17.56 8.12 2.09
N SER A 100 -18.28 7.03 1.88
CA SER A 100 -18.65 6.03 2.88
C SER A 100 -18.45 4.61 2.34
N SER A 101 -18.14 3.66 3.23
CA SER A 101 -17.99 2.24 2.87
C SER A 101 -19.25 1.60 2.29
N LYS A 102 -20.39 2.27 2.34
CA LYS A 102 -21.69 1.79 1.85
C LYS A 102 -22.20 2.54 0.62
N ASP A 103 -21.44 3.53 0.10
CA ASP A 103 -21.88 4.31 -1.03
C ASP A 103 -22.08 3.43 -2.25
N THR A 104 -23.18 3.70 -2.94
CA THR A 104 -23.55 3.09 -4.22
C THR A 104 -24.05 4.19 -5.13
N LEU A 105 -23.72 4.12 -6.41
CA LEU A 105 -24.26 5.03 -7.42
C LEU A 105 -25.17 4.24 -8.36
N PRO A 106 -26.33 4.79 -8.74
CA PRO A 106 -27.15 4.22 -9.80
C PRO A 106 -26.31 4.08 -11.07
N GLY A 107 -26.32 2.90 -11.68
CA GLY A 107 -25.56 2.62 -12.90
C GLY A 107 -24.11 2.19 -12.70
N ALA A 108 -23.55 2.24 -11.48
CA ALA A 108 -22.24 1.67 -11.24
C ALA A 108 -22.25 0.15 -11.35
N SER A 109 -21.23 -0.41 -11.99
CA SER A 109 -21.07 -1.85 -12.18
C SER A 109 -20.77 -2.57 -10.87
N ALA A 110 -20.05 -1.93 -9.96
CA ALA A 110 -19.77 -2.41 -8.61
C ALA A 110 -19.34 -1.27 -7.68
N ALA A 111 -19.46 -1.52 -6.37
CA ALA A 111 -18.87 -0.74 -5.31
C ALA A 111 -17.76 -1.56 -4.64
N VAL A 112 -16.58 -0.97 -4.52
CA VAL A 112 -15.39 -1.54 -3.90
C VAL A 112 -15.12 -0.84 -2.58
N SER A 113 -14.84 -1.59 -1.52
CA SER A 113 -14.44 -1.08 -0.21
C SER A 113 -13.54 -2.10 0.47
N GLY A 114 -13.02 -1.80 1.64
CA GLY A 114 -12.25 -2.81 2.36
C GLY A 114 -11.67 -2.37 3.69
N VAL A 115 -10.73 -3.20 4.15
CA VAL A 115 -10.04 -3.01 5.42
C VAL A 115 -8.55 -3.29 5.20
N ILE A 116 -7.70 -2.42 5.72
CA ILE A 116 -6.26 -2.63 5.79
C ILE A 116 -5.97 -3.40 7.07
N VAL A 117 -5.45 -4.60 6.93
CA VAL A 117 -5.19 -5.52 8.05
C VAL A 117 -3.74 -5.42 8.51
N ASP A 118 -2.81 -5.29 7.56
CA ASP A 118 -1.38 -5.30 7.86
C ASP A 118 -0.62 -4.45 6.82
N VAL A 119 0.26 -3.62 7.31
CA VAL A 119 1.27 -2.90 6.52
C VAL A 119 2.51 -2.85 7.40
N THR A 120 3.43 -3.78 7.15
CA THR A 120 4.62 -3.95 7.98
C THR A 120 5.86 -4.13 7.13
N CYS A 121 6.96 -3.56 7.59
CA CYS A 121 8.28 -3.73 7.01
C CYS A 121 9.23 -4.26 8.08
N ASP A 122 9.93 -5.34 7.78
CA ASP A 122 10.98 -5.88 8.65
C ASP A 122 12.36 -5.53 8.11
N SER A 123 13.18 -5.00 9.00
CA SER A 123 14.61 -4.70 8.78
C SER A 123 14.90 -3.86 7.52
N GLY A 124 13.88 -3.13 6.99
CA GLY A 124 14.04 -2.23 5.85
C GLY A 124 14.18 -2.90 4.48
N HIS A 125 13.98 -4.22 4.37
CA HIS A 125 14.18 -4.96 3.10
C HIS A 125 12.94 -5.70 2.66
N SER A 126 12.12 -6.18 3.60
CA SER A 126 10.93 -6.98 3.33
C SER A 126 9.70 -6.22 3.81
N GLY A 127 8.80 -5.94 2.88
CA GLY A 127 7.50 -5.34 3.17
C GLY A 127 6.39 -6.38 3.04
N LYS A 128 5.37 -6.26 3.87
CA LYS A 128 4.14 -7.04 3.80
C LYS A 128 2.95 -6.10 3.79
N VAL A 129 2.02 -6.34 2.89
CA VAL A 129 0.72 -5.65 2.86
C VAL A 129 -0.38 -6.70 2.81
N ALA A 130 -1.39 -6.54 3.66
CA ALA A 130 -2.60 -7.35 3.65
C ALA A 130 -3.84 -6.46 3.72
N VAL A 131 -4.74 -6.63 2.76
CA VAL A 131 -6.01 -5.92 2.69
C VAL A 131 -7.16 -6.91 2.50
N ILE A 132 -8.29 -6.67 3.15
CA ILE A 132 -9.54 -7.35 2.83
C ILE A 132 -10.28 -6.49 1.82
N GLY A 133 -10.34 -6.94 0.58
CA GLY A 133 -11.14 -6.31 -0.47
C GLY A 133 -12.58 -6.84 -0.44
N LYS A 134 -13.55 -5.93 -0.54
CA LYS A 134 -14.98 -6.23 -0.60
C LYS A 134 -15.56 -5.64 -1.88
N VAL A 135 -16.40 -6.41 -2.54
CA VAL A 135 -17.10 -5.98 -3.75
C VAL A 135 -18.60 -6.19 -3.57
N ARG A 136 -19.37 -5.16 -3.91
CA ARG A 136 -20.84 -5.20 -3.91
C ARG A 136 -21.36 -4.90 -5.31
N LYS A 137 -22.36 -5.68 -5.75
CA LYS A 137 -23.20 -5.39 -6.92
C LYS A 137 -24.58 -5.00 -6.40
N GLY A 138 -24.96 -3.74 -6.55
CA GLY A 138 -26.13 -3.20 -5.86
C GLY A 138 -26.02 -3.38 -4.34
N ASN A 139 -27.01 -4.02 -3.74
CA ASN A 139 -27.05 -4.27 -2.28
C ASN A 139 -26.41 -5.60 -1.85
N LYS A 140 -25.93 -6.42 -2.80
CA LYS A 140 -25.37 -7.75 -2.49
C LYS A 140 -23.84 -7.69 -2.46
N GLU A 141 -23.23 -8.14 -1.34
CA GLU A 141 -21.79 -8.42 -1.32
C GLU A 141 -21.52 -9.70 -2.12
N VAL A 142 -20.66 -9.60 -3.11
CA VAL A 142 -20.31 -10.70 -4.02
C VAL A 142 -18.88 -11.20 -3.81
N LEU A 143 -18.06 -10.42 -3.12
CA LEU A 143 -16.69 -10.77 -2.75
C LEU A 143 -16.33 -10.16 -1.40
N SER A 144 -15.68 -10.96 -0.55
CA SER A 144 -14.97 -10.50 0.64
C SER A 144 -13.79 -11.43 0.87
N LYS A 145 -12.57 -10.95 0.58
CA LYS A 145 -11.39 -11.81 0.60
C LYS A 145 -10.13 -11.05 1.02
N ASN A 146 -9.22 -11.76 1.68
CA ASN A 146 -7.93 -11.23 2.08
C ASN A 146 -6.91 -11.40 0.93
N TYR A 147 -6.27 -10.28 0.58
CA TYR A 147 -5.18 -10.21 -0.40
C TYR A 147 -3.92 -9.78 0.34
N SER A 148 -3.01 -10.71 0.51
CA SER A 148 -1.73 -10.46 1.17
C SER A 148 -0.58 -10.74 0.21
N ALA A 149 0.42 -9.86 0.22
CA ALA A 149 1.63 -10.04 -0.55
C ALA A 149 2.86 -9.52 0.22
N HIS A 150 4.01 -10.01 -0.22
CA HIS A 150 5.31 -9.54 0.23
C HIS A 150 6.01 -8.84 -0.91
N GLY A 151 6.80 -7.82 -0.57
CA GLY A 151 7.68 -7.11 -1.48
C GLY A 151 9.09 -7.08 -0.93
N SER A 152 10.09 -7.02 -1.82
CA SER A 152 11.48 -6.86 -1.44
C SER A 152 12.11 -5.73 -2.24
N ALA A 153 12.80 -4.83 -1.55
CA ALA A 153 13.56 -3.75 -2.19
C ALA A 153 14.94 -4.21 -2.70
N GLY A 154 15.25 -5.50 -2.55
CA GLY A 154 16.58 -6.06 -2.82
C GLY A 154 17.47 -6.00 -1.58
N PHE A 155 18.67 -6.60 -1.70
CA PHE A 155 19.64 -6.58 -0.62
C PHE A 155 20.36 -5.23 -0.60
N ALA A 156 20.39 -4.58 0.55
CA ALA A 156 21.24 -3.43 0.82
C ALA A 156 22.06 -3.72 2.09
N MET A 157 23.33 -3.37 2.07
CA MET A 157 24.22 -3.55 3.24
C MET A 157 23.74 -2.73 4.46
N MET A 158 23.04 -1.64 4.21
CA MET A 158 22.41 -0.80 5.23
C MET A 158 20.92 -0.66 4.94
N PRO A 159 20.05 -1.19 5.81
CA PRO A 159 18.61 -1.00 5.70
C PRO A 159 18.25 0.48 5.85
N THR A 160 17.32 0.95 5.01
CA THR A 160 16.84 2.34 5.08
C THR A 160 15.32 2.40 5.12
N ALA A 161 14.77 3.53 5.60
CA ALA A 161 13.34 3.76 5.57
C ALA A 161 12.80 3.82 4.14
N GLU A 162 13.58 4.30 3.18
CA GLU A 162 13.24 4.34 1.75
C GLU A 162 13.17 2.92 1.14
N ALA A 163 14.09 2.03 1.53
CA ALA A 163 14.03 0.63 1.11
C ALA A 163 12.79 -0.07 1.70
N CYS A 164 12.43 0.26 2.94
CA CYS A 164 11.18 -0.16 3.56
C CYS A 164 9.97 0.32 2.73
N ALA A 165 9.87 1.62 2.43
CA ALA A 165 8.79 2.17 1.62
C ALA A 165 8.71 1.50 0.24
N LYS A 166 9.84 1.27 -0.42
CA LYS A 166 9.91 0.58 -1.71
C LYS A 166 9.40 -0.86 -1.60
N SER A 167 9.78 -1.61 -0.56
CA SER A 167 9.31 -2.98 -0.36
C SER A 167 7.79 -3.03 -0.10
N LEU A 168 7.25 -2.07 0.66
CA LEU A 168 5.82 -1.93 0.89
C LEU A 168 5.07 -1.58 -0.40
N SER A 169 5.62 -0.70 -1.25
CA SER A 169 5.04 -0.35 -2.54
C SER A 169 4.93 -1.56 -3.47
N ILE A 170 5.95 -2.41 -3.51
CA ILE A 170 5.95 -3.67 -4.27
C ILE A 170 4.89 -4.63 -3.71
N ALA A 171 4.80 -4.76 -2.38
CA ALA A 171 3.81 -5.61 -1.72
C ALA A 171 2.38 -5.13 -2.00
N LEU A 172 2.12 -3.81 -1.92
CA LEU A 172 0.82 -3.25 -2.24
C LEU A 172 0.43 -3.56 -3.69
N ALA A 173 1.33 -3.28 -4.64
CA ALA A 173 1.07 -3.53 -6.06
C ALA A 173 0.69 -5.00 -6.32
N ALA A 174 1.42 -5.95 -5.72
CA ALA A 174 1.11 -7.37 -5.87
C ALA A 174 -0.24 -7.77 -5.25
N SER A 175 -0.61 -7.18 -4.10
CA SER A 175 -1.91 -7.43 -3.46
C SER A 175 -3.06 -6.85 -4.28
N VAL A 176 -2.92 -5.61 -4.74
CA VAL A 176 -3.95 -4.88 -5.50
C VAL A 176 -4.15 -5.49 -6.87
N LYS A 177 -3.09 -5.87 -7.59
CA LYS A 177 -3.20 -6.55 -8.90
C LYS A 177 -4.03 -7.84 -8.80
N ARG A 178 -3.83 -8.65 -7.74
CA ARG A 178 -4.63 -9.86 -7.52
C ARG A 178 -6.09 -9.55 -7.24
N PHE A 179 -6.35 -8.52 -6.43
CA PHE A 179 -7.71 -8.08 -6.12
C PHE A 179 -8.44 -7.60 -7.37
N VAL A 180 -7.81 -6.73 -8.16
CA VAL A 180 -8.40 -6.16 -9.38
C VAL A 180 -8.60 -7.23 -10.46
N ALA A 181 -7.68 -8.19 -10.60
CA ALA A 181 -7.84 -9.31 -11.53
C ALA A 181 -9.05 -10.20 -11.16
N GLU A 182 -9.28 -10.47 -9.88
CA GLU A 182 -10.45 -11.25 -9.43
C GLU A 182 -11.75 -10.47 -9.62
N LEU A 183 -11.75 -9.16 -9.32
CA LEU A 183 -12.87 -8.27 -9.61
C LEU A 183 -13.21 -8.27 -11.11
N ASP A 184 -12.20 -8.17 -11.96
CA ASP A 184 -12.38 -8.17 -13.42
C ASP A 184 -13.02 -9.47 -13.91
N GLY A 185 -12.53 -10.62 -13.45
CA GLY A 185 -13.11 -11.92 -13.74
C GLY A 185 -14.60 -12.02 -13.37
N MET A 186 -15.00 -11.49 -12.20
CA MET A 186 -16.39 -11.48 -11.78
C MET A 186 -17.28 -10.52 -12.59
N LEU A 187 -16.73 -9.39 -13.03
CA LEU A 187 -17.49 -8.41 -13.82
C LEU A 187 -17.62 -8.81 -15.29
N THR A 188 -16.71 -9.62 -15.82
CA THR A 188 -16.76 -10.15 -17.19
C THR A 188 -17.62 -11.39 -17.32
N SER A 189 -17.64 -12.26 -16.30
CA SER A 189 -18.41 -13.52 -16.30
C SER A 189 -19.93 -13.33 -16.12
N SER A 190 -20.41 -12.09 -15.90
CA SER A 190 -21.81 -11.77 -15.61
C SER A 190 -22.59 -11.21 -16.82
N ASN A 191 -22.09 -11.43 -18.03
CA ASN A 191 -22.77 -11.09 -19.29
C ASN A 191 -23.46 -12.30 -19.89
#